data_9a124fb6da1b7ac7967454fb1e079940
#
_entry.id   9a124fb6da1b7ac7967454fb1e079940
#
_cell.length_a   1.000
_cell.length_b   1.000
_cell.length_c   1.000
_cell.angle_alpha   90.00
_cell.angle_beta   90.00
_cell.angle_gamma   90.00
#
_symmetry.space_group_name_H-M   'P 1'
#
loop_
_entity.id
_entity.type
_entity.pdbx_description
1 polymer ?
#
loop_
_entity_poly.entity_id
_entity_poly.type
_entity_poly.pdbx_seq_one_letter_code
_entity_poly.pdbx_strand_id
1 'polypeptide(L)'
;SAAGLRVDAHRAVKVIINLLKDDWKQTSSIAHSAIQQFYGDLTEEQIAKISRAEVLPLYERIQTIIDTLQLVALEGAAPYITTFQDIVYQFTKNRVADADAFIDFWKRKSSKFTIPATKTTNTIQIMTIHSSKGLEFDIVILPKLSWPIMSFHQEDIIWCVPKTAPFNTMPIVAVHPSERLMRTHLKDD
;
A
#
# COMPACT_ATOMS: atom_id res chain seq x y z
N SER A 1 7.53 6.05 2.24
CA SER A 1 6.95 4.85 2.83
C SER A 1 7.40 3.69 1.98
N ALA A 2 8.17 2.76 2.56
CA ALA A 2 8.51 1.53 1.90
C ALA A 2 7.21 0.89 1.41
N ALA A 3 7.09 0.67 0.11
CA ALA A 3 5.96 -0.03 -0.46
C ALA A 3 6.05 -1.50 0.00
N GLY A 4 5.62 -1.76 1.23
CA GLY A 4 5.42 -3.11 1.72
C GLY A 4 4.44 -3.81 0.80
N LEU A 5 4.62 -5.11 0.63
CA LEU A 5 3.71 -5.92 -0.15
C LEU A 5 2.31 -5.82 0.49
N ARG A 6 1.35 -5.29 -0.25
CA ARG A 6 -0.01 -5.07 0.26
C ARG A 6 -0.72 -6.39 0.52
N VAL A 7 -1.33 -6.51 1.69
CA VAL A 7 -2.05 -7.73 2.10
C VAL A 7 -3.23 -8.03 1.17
N ASP A 8 -3.96 -7.00 0.75
CA ASP A 8 -5.12 -7.12 -0.15
C ASP A 8 -4.76 -7.49 -1.60
N ALA A 9 -3.49 -7.42 -1.98
CA ALA A 9 -3.05 -7.78 -3.33
C ALA A 9 -2.95 -9.30 -3.52
N HIS A 10 -2.73 -10.07 -2.44
CA HIS A 10 -2.50 -11.50 -2.55
C HIS A 10 -3.79 -12.28 -2.85
N ARG A 11 -3.69 -13.27 -3.77
CA ARG A 11 -4.84 -14.08 -4.24
C ARG A 11 -5.58 -14.78 -3.10
N ALA A 12 -4.87 -15.35 -2.12
CA ALA A 12 -5.48 -16.04 -0.99
C ALA A 12 -6.41 -15.12 -0.17
N VAL A 13 -5.96 -13.89 0.11
CA VAL A 13 -6.77 -12.89 0.83
C VAL A 13 -7.99 -12.47 0.01
N LYS A 14 -7.83 -12.32 -1.30
CA LYS A 14 -8.97 -12.02 -2.20
C LYS A 14 -10.02 -13.12 -2.18
N VAL A 15 -9.60 -14.38 -2.17
CA VAL A 15 -10.51 -15.53 -2.05
C VAL A 15 -11.29 -15.47 -0.75
N ILE A 16 -10.61 -15.29 0.39
CA ILE A 16 -11.27 -15.21 1.70
C ILE A 16 -12.31 -14.07 1.72
N ILE A 17 -11.94 -12.87 1.28
CA ILE A 17 -12.86 -11.72 1.25
C ILE A 17 -14.09 -11.97 0.37
N ASN A 18 -13.93 -12.66 -0.75
CA ASN A 18 -15.08 -12.97 -1.60
C ASN A 18 -15.97 -14.08 -1.02
N LEU A 19 -15.41 -15.04 -0.28
CA LEU A 19 -16.17 -16.07 0.44
C LEU A 19 -16.91 -15.55 1.68
N LEU A 20 -16.56 -14.37 2.15
CA LEU A 20 -17.31 -13.72 3.23
C LEU A 20 -18.57 -12.98 2.75
N LYS A 21 -18.71 -12.72 1.46
CA LYS A 21 -19.89 -12.05 0.89
C LYS A 21 -21.07 -13.02 0.78
N ASP A 22 -22.29 -12.52 0.94
CA ASP A 22 -23.49 -13.36 0.92
C ASP A 22 -23.82 -13.97 -0.46
N ASP A 23 -23.32 -13.31 -1.53
CA ASP A 23 -23.59 -13.71 -2.92
C ASP A 23 -22.57 -14.68 -3.51
N TRP A 24 -21.58 -15.15 -2.73
CA TRP A 24 -20.48 -15.96 -3.26
C TRP A 24 -20.92 -17.29 -3.92
N LYS A 25 -22.08 -17.84 -3.52
CA LYS A 25 -22.66 -19.05 -4.11
C LYS A 25 -23.38 -18.81 -5.44
N GLN A 26 -23.70 -17.56 -5.76
CA GLN A 26 -24.40 -17.21 -6.97
C GLN A 26 -23.42 -17.16 -8.15
N THR A 27 -23.59 -18.06 -9.13
CA THR A 27 -22.69 -18.16 -10.30
C THR A 27 -22.57 -16.87 -11.12
N SER A 28 -23.59 -16.02 -11.08
CA SER A 28 -23.59 -14.72 -11.75
C SER A 28 -22.96 -13.59 -10.93
N SER A 29 -22.51 -13.85 -9.67
CA SER A 29 -21.96 -12.82 -8.81
C SER A 29 -20.50 -12.52 -9.13
N ILE A 30 -20.10 -11.28 -8.81
CA ILE A 30 -18.69 -10.86 -8.88
C ILE A 30 -17.83 -11.67 -7.89
N ALA A 31 -18.40 -12.01 -6.73
CA ALA A 31 -17.71 -12.79 -5.72
C ALA A 31 -17.37 -14.20 -6.24
N HIS A 32 -18.33 -14.88 -6.86
CA HIS A 32 -18.12 -16.19 -7.47
C HIS A 32 -17.06 -16.15 -8.57
N SER A 33 -17.18 -15.22 -9.52
CA SER A 33 -16.20 -15.03 -10.59
C SER A 33 -14.79 -14.75 -10.05
N ALA A 34 -14.67 -13.97 -8.98
CA ALA A 34 -13.38 -13.71 -8.35
C ALA A 34 -12.79 -14.94 -7.65
N ILE A 35 -13.62 -15.80 -7.04
CA ILE A 35 -13.16 -17.06 -6.44
C ILE A 35 -12.62 -17.98 -7.53
N GLN A 36 -13.35 -18.15 -8.63
CA GLN A 36 -12.89 -18.95 -9.78
C GLN A 36 -11.56 -18.42 -10.34
N GLN A 37 -11.44 -17.10 -10.50
CA GLN A 37 -10.22 -16.48 -11.04
C GLN A 37 -8.98 -16.70 -10.15
N PHE A 38 -9.13 -16.59 -8.82
CA PHE A 38 -7.98 -16.58 -7.90
C PHE A 38 -7.66 -17.96 -7.29
N TYR A 39 -8.63 -18.85 -7.25
CA TYR A 39 -8.49 -20.19 -6.66
C TYR A 39 -8.86 -21.31 -7.62
N GLY A 40 -9.93 -21.17 -8.35
CA GLY A 40 -10.55 -22.20 -9.20
C GLY A 40 -11.93 -22.61 -8.70
N ASP A 41 -12.45 -23.71 -9.27
CA ASP A 41 -13.74 -24.24 -8.88
C ASP A 41 -13.67 -24.93 -7.51
N LEU A 42 -14.68 -24.67 -6.68
CA LEU A 42 -14.81 -25.31 -5.37
C LEU A 42 -15.51 -26.65 -5.51
N THR A 43 -15.05 -27.66 -4.80
CA THR A 43 -15.74 -28.94 -4.71
C THR A 43 -17.00 -28.82 -3.85
N GLU A 44 -17.97 -29.73 -4.04
CA GLU A 44 -19.19 -29.76 -3.22
C GLU A 44 -18.89 -29.90 -1.72
N GLU A 45 -17.86 -30.67 -1.36
CA GLU A 45 -17.41 -30.81 0.02
C GLU A 45 -16.88 -29.49 0.58
N GLN A 46 -16.08 -28.75 -0.18
CA GLN A 46 -15.57 -27.44 0.22
C GLN A 46 -16.71 -26.43 0.39
N ILE A 47 -17.65 -26.39 -0.56
CA ILE A 47 -18.86 -25.55 -0.50
C ILE A 47 -19.66 -25.87 0.78
N ALA A 48 -19.88 -27.15 1.07
CA ALA A 48 -20.64 -27.58 2.24
C ALA A 48 -19.94 -27.16 3.56
N LYS A 49 -18.61 -27.33 3.65
CA LYS A 49 -17.84 -26.93 4.83
C LYS A 49 -17.85 -25.41 5.05
N ILE A 50 -17.62 -24.63 4.00
CA ILE A 50 -17.62 -23.17 4.06
C ILE A 50 -19.03 -22.64 4.42
N SER A 51 -20.07 -23.24 3.84
CA SER A 51 -21.47 -22.86 4.14
C SER A 51 -21.84 -23.12 5.61
N ARG A 52 -21.40 -24.24 6.17
CA ARG A 52 -21.62 -24.52 7.61
C ARG A 52 -20.89 -23.53 8.50
N ALA A 53 -19.77 -22.97 8.06
CA ALA A 53 -19.00 -21.99 8.81
C ALA A 53 -19.64 -20.59 8.84
N GLU A 54 -20.68 -20.33 8.04
CA GLU A 54 -21.35 -19.00 7.99
C GLU A 54 -21.97 -18.61 9.33
N VAL A 55 -22.35 -19.59 10.18
CA VAL A 55 -22.91 -19.33 11.51
C VAL A 55 -21.85 -19.18 12.61
N LEU A 56 -20.59 -19.43 12.31
CA LEU A 56 -19.49 -19.29 13.26
C LEU A 56 -19.08 -17.82 13.46
N PRO A 57 -18.46 -17.49 14.60
CA PRO A 57 -17.79 -16.21 14.78
C PRO A 57 -16.82 -15.91 13.63
N LEU A 58 -16.71 -14.66 13.25
CA LEU A 58 -15.96 -14.24 12.06
C LEU A 58 -14.55 -14.83 11.96
N TYR A 59 -13.81 -14.84 13.07
CA TYR A 59 -12.44 -15.39 13.09
C TYR A 59 -12.43 -16.90 12.79
N GLU A 60 -13.34 -17.66 13.40
CA GLU A 60 -13.47 -19.11 13.20
C GLU A 60 -13.95 -19.43 11.78
N ARG A 61 -14.88 -18.61 11.24
CA ARG A 61 -15.33 -18.72 9.84
C ARG A 61 -14.15 -18.56 8.88
N ILE A 62 -13.33 -17.55 9.08
CA ILE A 62 -12.14 -17.30 8.26
C ILE A 62 -11.12 -18.43 8.40
N GLN A 63 -10.89 -18.92 9.62
CA GLN A 63 -10.00 -20.05 9.84
C GLN A 63 -10.48 -21.30 9.10
N THR A 64 -11.79 -21.59 9.15
CA THR A 64 -12.38 -22.72 8.44
C THR A 64 -12.19 -22.59 6.92
N ILE A 65 -12.30 -21.37 6.36
CA ILE A 65 -12.04 -21.12 4.94
C ILE A 65 -10.57 -21.40 4.61
N ILE A 66 -9.63 -20.89 5.41
CA ILE A 66 -8.18 -21.06 5.22
C ILE A 66 -7.83 -22.55 5.20
N ASP A 67 -8.33 -23.32 6.17
CA ASP A 67 -8.03 -24.75 6.34
C ASP A 67 -8.69 -25.59 5.24
N THR A 68 -9.96 -25.30 4.91
CA THR A 68 -10.70 -26.05 3.88
C THR A 68 -10.06 -25.90 2.50
N LEU A 69 -9.57 -24.72 2.18
CA LEU A 69 -8.94 -24.42 0.90
C LEU A 69 -7.41 -24.55 0.92
N GLN A 70 -6.84 -24.94 2.06
CA GLN A 70 -5.39 -25.07 2.26
C GLN A 70 -4.61 -23.83 1.78
N LEU A 71 -5.15 -22.63 2.04
CA LEU A 71 -4.64 -21.39 1.47
C LEU A 71 -3.20 -21.07 1.90
N VAL A 72 -2.76 -21.57 3.06
CA VAL A 72 -1.38 -21.39 3.54
C VAL A 72 -0.37 -22.13 2.66
N ALA A 73 -0.78 -23.24 2.01
CA ALA A 73 0.06 -24.02 1.11
C ALA A 73 0.30 -23.35 -0.26
N LEU A 74 -0.47 -22.32 -0.59
CA LEU A 74 -0.22 -21.52 -1.80
C LEU A 74 1.11 -20.81 -1.69
N GLU A 75 1.86 -20.77 -2.80
CA GLU A 75 3.17 -20.16 -2.88
C GLU A 75 3.16 -18.71 -2.36
N GLY A 76 4.01 -18.43 -1.38
CA GLY A 76 4.15 -17.10 -0.78
C GLY A 76 2.95 -16.63 0.07
N ALA A 77 1.91 -17.44 0.28
CA ALA A 77 0.68 -17.02 0.96
C ALA A 77 0.82 -16.85 2.48
N ALA A 78 1.69 -17.64 3.13
CA ALA A 78 1.78 -17.70 4.58
C ALA A 78 1.92 -16.32 5.27
N PRO A 79 2.83 -15.41 4.88
CA PRO A 79 2.95 -14.10 5.52
C PRO A 79 1.69 -13.24 5.35
N TYR A 80 1.00 -13.36 4.20
CA TYR A 80 -0.24 -12.61 3.92
C TYR A 80 -1.39 -13.11 4.77
N ILE A 81 -1.53 -14.43 4.90
CA ILE A 81 -2.58 -15.06 5.70
C ILE A 81 -2.37 -14.74 7.18
N THR A 82 -1.15 -14.87 7.71
CA THR A 82 -0.84 -14.54 9.11
C THR A 82 -1.17 -13.07 9.40
N THR A 83 -0.70 -12.15 8.55
CA THR A 83 -1.00 -10.72 8.74
C THR A 83 -2.50 -10.44 8.63
N PHE A 84 -3.21 -11.13 7.72
CA PHE A 84 -4.65 -10.99 7.58
C PHE A 84 -5.39 -11.51 8.82
N GLN A 85 -4.99 -12.65 9.37
CA GLN A 85 -5.55 -13.20 10.62
C GLN A 85 -5.33 -12.25 11.80
N ASP A 86 -4.16 -11.61 11.92
CA ASP A 86 -3.90 -10.59 12.93
C ASP A 86 -4.84 -9.39 12.78
N ILE A 87 -5.09 -8.94 11.56
CA ILE A 87 -6.05 -7.85 11.29
C ILE A 87 -7.46 -8.24 11.72
N VAL A 88 -7.90 -9.45 11.36
CA VAL A 88 -9.21 -9.98 11.78
C VAL A 88 -9.31 -10.07 13.29
N TYR A 89 -8.29 -10.63 13.94
CA TYR A 89 -8.23 -10.72 15.40
C TYR A 89 -8.34 -9.35 16.07
N GLN A 90 -7.58 -8.36 15.62
CA GLN A 90 -7.66 -7.00 16.14
C GLN A 90 -9.04 -6.36 15.89
N PHE A 91 -9.68 -6.69 14.77
CA PHE A 91 -11.01 -6.21 14.47
C PHE A 91 -12.07 -6.82 15.38
N THR A 92 -11.97 -8.10 15.75
CA THR A 92 -12.95 -8.83 16.57
C THR A 92 -12.72 -8.68 18.07
N LYS A 93 -11.51 -8.34 18.51
CA LYS A 93 -11.10 -8.34 19.93
C LYS A 93 -12.03 -7.58 20.87
N ASN A 94 -12.62 -6.47 20.44
CA ASN A 94 -13.39 -5.57 21.30
C ASN A 94 -14.86 -5.37 20.84
N ARG A 95 -15.34 -6.24 19.94
CA ARG A 95 -16.69 -6.14 19.40
C ARG A 95 -17.20 -7.48 18.88
N VAL A 96 -18.51 -7.68 18.96
CA VAL A 96 -19.16 -8.70 18.16
C VAL A 96 -19.17 -8.16 16.73
N ALA A 97 -18.44 -8.80 15.84
CA ALA A 97 -18.30 -8.36 14.45
C ALA A 97 -18.80 -9.46 13.53
N ASP A 98 -19.73 -9.09 12.65
CA ASP A 98 -20.19 -9.92 11.55
C ASP A 98 -19.30 -9.74 10.30
N ALA A 99 -19.55 -10.54 9.27
CA ALA A 99 -18.80 -10.51 8.03
C ALA A 99 -18.97 -9.18 7.29
N ASP A 100 -20.17 -8.60 7.28
CA ASP A 100 -20.47 -7.36 6.56
C ASP A 100 -19.74 -6.16 7.16
N ALA A 101 -19.76 -6.04 8.49
CA ALA A 101 -18.98 -4.99 9.17
C ALA A 101 -17.49 -5.12 8.90
N PHE A 102 -16.98 -6.35 8.80
CA PHE A 102 -15.58 -6.57 8.43
C PHE A 102 -15.29 -6.24 6.97
N ILE A 103 -16.16 -6.62 6.03
CA ILE A 103 -16.03 -6.29 4.61
C ILE A 103 -16.00 -4.76 4.42
N ASP A 104 -16.86 -4.02 5.09
CA ASP A 104 -16.88 -2.56 5.02
C ASP A 104 -15.64 -1.91 5.65
N PHE A 105 -15.16 -2.46 6.74
CA PHE A 105 -13.87 -2.05 7.31
C PHE A 105 -12.72 -2.32 6.32
N TRP A 106 -12.70 -3.52 5.71
CA TRP A 106 -11.69 -3.94 4.74
C TRP A 106 -11.67 -3.04 3.51
N LYS A 107 -12.83 -2.74 2.91
CA LYS A 107 -12.93 -1.81 1.76
C LYS A 107 -12.28 -0.46 2.04
N ARG A 108 -12.44 0.07 3.26
CA ARG A 108 -11.91 1.39 3.64
C ARG A 108 -10.43 1.40 4.01
N LYS A 109 -9.90 0.29 4.52
CA LYS A 109 -8.56 0.28 5.16
C LYS A 109 -7.57 -0.69 4.55
N SER A 110 -7.97 -1.62 3.67
CA SER A 110 -7.10 -2.67 3.13
C SER A 110 -5.82 -2.15 2.46
N SER A 111 -5.91 -1.01 1.79
CA SER A 111 -4.76 -0.38 1.14
C SER A 111 -3.63 0.06 2.08
N LYS A 112 -3.91 0.16 3.38
CA LYS A 112 -2.94 0.56 4.41
C LYS A 112 -2.21 -0.63 5.04
N PHE A 113 -2.73 -1.85 4.85
CA PHE A 113 -2.14 -3.03 5.44
C PHE A 113 -1.06 -3.59 4.52
N THR A 114 0.15 -3.63 5.05
CA THR A 114 1.33 -4.15 4.35
C THR A 114 2.02 -5.19 5.23
N ILE A 115 2.64 -6.18 4.58
CA ILE A 115 3.49 -7.14 5.29
C ILE A 115 4.79 -6.43 5.64
N PRO A 116 5.29 -6.57 6.87
CA PRO A 116 6.61 -6.11 7.21
C PRO A 116 7.63 -6.76 6.26
N ALA A 117 8.44 -5.93 5.59
CA ALA A 117 9.52 -6.45 4.75
C ALA A 117 10.48 -7.23 5.66
N THR A 118 10.50 -8.56 5.54
CA THR A 118 11.56 -9.36 6.13
C THR A 118 12.87 -8.96 5.46
N LYS A 119 13.84 -8.51 6.26
CA LYS A 119 15.20 -8.27 5.79
C LYS A 119 15.82 -9.62 5.42
N THR A 120 15.54 -10.11 4.23
CA THR A 120 16.24 -11.26 3.68
C THR A 120 17.50 -10.76 2.97
N THR A 121 18.59 -11.45 3.15
CA THR A 121 19.93 -11.11 2.62
C THR A 121 20.01 -11.07 1.08
N ASN A 122 18.94 -11.47 0.39
CA ASN A 122 18.93 -11.63 -1.08
C ASN A 122 17.75 -10.84 -1.71
N THR A 123 17.50 -9.61 -1.25
CA THR A 123 16.40 -8.79 -1.77
C THR A 123 16.88 -7.44 -2.26
N ILE A 124 16.30 -6.97 -3.36
CA ILE A 124 16.46 -5.61 -3.84
C ILE A 124 15.50 -4.70 -3.05
N GLN A 125 16.06 -3.74 -2.32
CA GLN A 125 15.26 -2.76 -1.58
C GLN A 125 14.89 -1.58 -2.49
N ILE A 126 13.60 -1.33 -2.64
CA ILE A 126 13.09 -0.17 -3.37
C ILE A 126 12.61 0.86 -2.34
N MET A 127 13.17 2.06 -2.39
CA MET A 127 12.81 3.13 -1.45
C MET A 127 12.92 4.51 -2.08
N THR A 128 12.36 5.52 -1.42
CA THR A 128 12.50 6.90 -1.84
C THR A 128 13.87 7.46 -1.40
N ILE A 129 14.35 8.52 -2.07
CA ILE A 129 15.57 9.23 -1.70
C ILE A 129 15.52 9.69 -0.23
N HIS A 130 14.36 10.19 0.23
CA HIS A 130 14.19 10.58 1.63
C HIS A 130 14.31 9.41 2.61
N SER A 131 13.81 8.24 2.23
CA SER A 131 13.90 7.02 3.08
C SER A 131 15.30 6.42 3.10
N SER A 132 16.15 6.73 2.12
CA SER A 132 17.53 6.24 2.05
C SER A 132 18.53 7.14 2.81
N LYS A 133 18.09 8.29 3.29
CA LYS A 133 18.96 9.22 4.03
C LYS A 133 19.53 8.56 5.28
N GLY A 134 20.87 8.50 5.36
CA GLY A 134 21.60 7.87 6.46
C GLY A 134 21.74 6.35 6.36
N LEU A 135 21.35 5.74 5.22
CA LEU A 135 21.58 4.32 4.94
C LEU A 135 22.73 4.18 3.94
N GLU A 136 23.47 3.08 4.07
CA GLU A 136 24.58 2.71 3.17
C GLU A 136 24.23 1.41 2.45
N PHE A 137 24.59 1.34 1.16
CA PHE A 137 24.34 0.18 0.30
C PHE A 137 25.54 -0.06 -0.60
N ASP A 138 25.93 -1.31 -0.81
CA ASP A 138 27.02 -1.69 -1.71
C ASP A 138 26.73 -1.31 -3.17
N ILE A 139 25.46 -1.39 -3.58
CA ILE A 139 25.02 -1.03 -4.94
C ILE A 139 23.77 -0.19 -4.84
N VAL A 140 23.79 0.98 -5.50
CA VAL A 140 22.65 1.89 -5.60
C VAL A 140 22.26 2.08 -7.07
N ILE A 141 21.00 1.80 -7.39
CA ILE A 141 20.45 2.02 -8.73
C ILE A 141 19.43 3.17 -8.66
N LEU A 142 19.69 4.25 -9.38
CA LEU A 142 18.81 5.40 -9.50
C LEU A 142 18.19 5.42 -10.91
N PRO A 143 17.00 4.83 -11.12
CA PRO A 143 16.35 4.86 -12.41
C PRO A 143 15.77 6.25 -12.71
N LYS A 144 15.81 6.65 -13.98
CA LYS A 144 15.18 7.91 -14.48
C LYS A 144 15.70 9.19 -13.80
N LEU A 145 17.02 9.37 -13.75
CA LEU A 145 17.68 10.62 -13.31
C LEU A 145 17.49 11.79 -14.32
N SER A 146 16.31 11.96 -14.90
CA SER A 146 16.03 12.97 -15.91
C SER A 146 15.32 14.22 -15.38
N TRP A 147 15.42 14.49 -14.07
CA TRP A 147 14.91 15.75 -13.52
C TRP A 147 15.98 16.84 -13.55
N PRO A 148 15.59 18.09 -13.77
CA PRO A 148 16.52 19.21 -13.67
C PRO A 148 17.07 19.32 -12.25
N ILE A 149 18.41 19.42 -12.11
CA ILE A 149 19.07 19.54 -10.79
C ILE A 149 18.70 20.86 -10.11
N MET A 150 18.42 21.90 -10.91
CA MET A 150 17.92 23.19 -10.47
C MET A 150 16.50 23.39 -11.00
N SER A 151 15.49 22.98 -10.24
CA SER A 151 14.12 23.42 -10.44
C SER A 151 13.84 24.51 -9.40
N PHE A 152 13.80 25.76 -9.84
CA PHE A 152 13.28 26.83 -9.00
C PHE A 152 11.78 26.59 -8.85
N HIS A 153 11.36 26.14 -7.68
CA HIS A 153 9.96 26.13 -7.31
C HIS A 153 9.55 27.56 -6.95
N GLN A 154 8.31 27.96 -7.21
CA GLN A 154 7.78 29.28 -6.91
C GLN A 154 7.96 29.73 -5.43
N GLU A 155 8.41 28.81 -4.56
CA GLU A 155 8.62 29.04 -3.13
C GLU A 155 10.11 29.19 -2.75
N ASP A 156 11.03 29.09 -3.71
CA ASP A 156 12.46 29.18 -3.41
C ASP A 156 12.87 30.64 -3.13
N ILE A 157 13.47 30.89 -1.99
CA ILE A 157 14.06 32.18 -1.64
C ILE A 157 15.50 32.21 -2.14
N ILE A 158 15.81 33.18 -3.00
CA ILE A 158 17.17 33.44 -3.47
C ILE A 158 17.80 34.54 -2.62
N TRP A 159 18.99 34.28 -2.12
CA TRP A 159 19.78 35.27 -1.39
C TRP A 159 20.72 35.98 -2.35
N CYS A 160 20.56 37.28 -2.51
CA CYS A 160 21.40 38.08 -3.40
C CYS A 160 22.01 39.27 -2.70
N VAL A 161 23.16 39.71 -3.22
CA VAL A 161 23.85 40.93 -2.77
C VAL A 161 23.48 42.03 -3.77
N PRO A 162 22.65 43.03 -3.38
CA PRO A 162 22.22 44.04 -4.32
C PRO A 162 23.38 45.02 -4.65
N LYS A 163 23.59 45.28 -5.91
CA LYS A 163 24.67 46.20 -6.38
C LYS A 163 24.17 47.59 -6.69
N THR A 164 22.85 47.79 -6.81
CA THR A 164 22.22 49.03 -7.29
C THR A 164 21.45 49.76 -6.16
N ALA A 165 21.51 51.07 -6.14
CA ALA A 165 20.69 51.89 -5.23
C ALA A 165 19.18 51.65 -5.48
N PRO A 166 18.34 51.72 -4.46
CA PRO A 166 18.63 52.05 -3.05
C PRO A 166 19.06 50.87 -2.16
N PHE A 167 19.11 49.67 -2.70
CA PHE A 167 19.30 48.44 -1.91
C PHE A 167 20.75 48.05 -1.70
N ASN A 168 21.70 48.71 -2.37
CA ASN A 168 23.15 48.45 -2.26
C ASN A 168 23.76 48.72 -0.88
N THR A 169 22.98 49.30 0.03
CA THR A 169 23.38 49.48 1.45
C THR A 169 23.13 48.25 2.31
N MET A 170 22.39 47.27 1.77
CA MET A 170 22.08 46.04 2.46
C MET A 170 23.10 44.94 2.11
N PRO A 171 23.67 44.22 3.08
CA PRO A 171 24.70 43.22 2.83
C PRO A 171 24.15 42.00 2.07
N ILE A 172 22.92 41.62 2.34
CA ILE A 172 22.21 40.48 1.71
C ILE A 172 20.70 40.74 1.75
N VAL A 173 19.99 40.40 0.66
CA VAL A 173 18.55 40.52 0.59
C VAL A 173 17.96 39.19 0.12
N ALA A 174 16.89 38.73 0.77
CA ALA A 174 16.11 37.58 0.36
C ALA A 174 15.10 38.01 -0.73
N VAL A 175 15.18 37.43 -1.89
CA VAL A 175 14.28 37.68 -3.04
C VAL A 175 13.48 36.45 -3.39
N HIS A 176 12.18 36.60 -3.51
CA HIS A 176 11.31 35.55 -4.03
C HIS A 176 11.17 35.74 -5.56
N PRO A 177 11.63 34.80 -6.39
CA PRO A 177 11.54 34.92 -7.83
C PRO A 177 10.07 34.87 -8.26
N SER A 178 9.54 35.98 -8.76
CA SER A 178 8.21 36.00 -9.36
C SER A 178 8.27 35.52 -10.82
N GLU A 179 7.16 34.94 -11.35
CA GLU A 179 7.06 34.59 -12.77
C GLU A 179 7.40 35.77 -13.73
N ARG A 180 7.15 37.00 -13.28
CA ARG A 180 7.50 38.21 -14.07
C ARG A 180 9.01 38.41 -14.15
N LEU A 181 9.74 38.16 -13.05
CA LEU A 181 11.21 38.27 -13.06
C LEU A 181 11.83 37.20 -13.95
N MET A 182 11.29 35.99 -13.95
CA MET A 182 11.76 34.87 -14.80
C MET A 182 11.52 35.07 -16.28
N ARG A 183 10.66 36.04 -16.68
CA ARG A 183 10.39 36.40 -18.08
C ARG A 183 11.22 37.57 -18.58
N THR A 184 12.04 38.15 -17.73
CA THR A 184 12.95 39.28 -18.11
C THR A 184 14.36 38.74 -18.36
N HIS A 185 15.14 39.50 -19.17
CA HIS A 185 16.57 39.22 -19.42
C HIS A 185 17.47 39.44 -18.21
N LEU A 186 16.90 39.84 -17.07
CA LEU A 186 17.60 40.01 -15.80
C LEU A 186 17.67 38.69 -15.01
N LYS A 187 17.17 37.58 -15.56
CA LYS A 187 17.24 36.27 -14.88
C LYS A 187 18.65 35.69 -14.81
N ASP A 188 19.56 36.17 -15.63
CA ASP A 188 20.93 35.64 -15.77
C ASP A 188 21.97 36.53 -15.03
N ASP A 189 21.54 37.64 -14.39
CA ASP A 189 22.35 38.49 -13.50
C ASP A 189 22.18 38.08 -12.02
#